data_bd5a21aa0806b54efe0dc9b3e9d02d5d
#
_entry.id   bd5a21aa0806b54efe0dc9b3e9d02d5d
#
_cell.length_a   1.000
_cell.length_b   1.000
_cell.length_c   1.000
_cell.angle_alpha   90.00
_cell.angle_beta   90.00
_cell.angle_gamma   90.00
#
_symmetry.space_group_name_H-M   'P 1'
#
loop_
_entity.id
_entity.type
_entity.pdbx_description
1 polymer ?
#
loop_
_entity_poly.entity_id
_entity_poly.type
_entity_poly.pdbx_seq_one_letter_code
_entity_poly.pdbx_strand_id
1 'polypeptide(L)'
;YGPHLALENLNLKIRKGATGLLGPNGAGKSTFLKTILGLIQATSGHGTVLGHDIRTEGAAIRSRIGYMPEYDALNPDMEAIHQVKYSGELLGMNPVVAMSRAHEVLQYVGLGEQRYRNIGSFSTGMKQATKLACSIIHDPELIIADEPSNGLDATAREFMISTLQNMVNNGNRSVMMASHLMDDVERVCENMVLLHKGKLAAQGKIDDLKDIDREIEIHVWGNASKLEEKMMSIGLIVRREGRIMRVLHENDDTTSKILACAKEVDSQIRRMHEYEASLEDLFIVIMENLGYEVKTSEDLLRSPVQGRQVDAPGYMGGGS
;
A
#
# COMPACT_ATOMS: atom_id res chain seq x y z
N TYR A 1 -8.25 3.25 -21.55
CA TYR A 1 -7.81 4.52 -22.14
C TYR A 1 -7.43 4.29 -23.62
N GLY A 2 -8.33 4.63 -24.54
CA GLY A 2 -8.16 4.30 -25.95
C GLY A 2 -8.09 2.77 -26.15
N PRO A 3 -7.10 2.25 -26.91
CA PRO A 3 -6.93 0.81 -27.10
C PRO A 3 -6.29 0.10 -25.89
N HIS A 4 -5.82 0.83 -24.89
CA HIS A 4 -5.14 0.27 -23.73
C HIS A 4 -6.13 -0.12 -22.63
N LEU A 5 -6.18 -1.43 -22.31
CA LEU A 5 -6.99 -1.98 -21.24
C LEU A 5 -6.28 -1.78 -19.90
N ALA A 6 -6.78 -0.88 -19.07
CA ALA A 6 -6.15 -0.55 -17.78
C ALA A 6 -6.57 -1.48 -16.64
N LEU A 7 -7.80 -2.02 -16.71
CA LEU A 7 -8.32 -3.04 -15.80
C LEU A 7 -9.03 -4.11 -16.63
N GLU A 8 -8.79 -5.38 -16.34
CA GLU A 8 -9.32 -6.50 -17.08
C GLU A 8 -9.93 -7.55 -16.15
N ASN A 9 -11.24 -7.79 -16.29
CA ASN A 9 -11.98 -8.85 -15.57
C ASN A 9 -11.72 -8.84 -14.05
N LEU A 10 -11.71 -7.64 -13.44
CA LEU A 10 -11.46 -7.48 -12.04
C LEU A 10 -12.68 -7.93 -11.24
N ASN A 11 -12.55 -9.07 -10.54
CA ASN A 11 -13.59 -9.59 -9.66
C ASN A 11 -13.04 -9.68 -8.23
N LEU A 12 -13.42 -8.73 -7.38
CA LEU A 12 -12.92 -8.64 -6.01
C LEU A 12 -14.00 -8.17 -5.03
N LYS A 13 -13.81 -8.52 -3.78
CA LYS A 13 -14.69 -8.10 -2.68
C LYS A 13 -13.85 -7.59 -1.51
N ILE A 14 -13.95 -6.30 -1.22
CA ILE A 14 -13.26 -5.67 -0.10
C ILE A 14 -14.21 -5.60 1.09
N ARG A 15 -13.75 -6.07 2.24
CA ARG A 15 -14.49 -6.07 3.50
C ARG A 15 -14.23 -4.76 4.26
N LYS A 16 -15.05 -4.51 5.29
CA LYS A 16 -14.76 -3.45 6.27
C LYS A 16 -13.42 -3.70 6.97
N GLY A 17 -12.78 -2.64 7.43
CA GLY A 17 -11.45 -2.66 8.05
C GLY A 17 -10.41 -2.00 7.17
N ALA A 18 -9.15 -2.33 7.39
CA ALA A 18 -8.05 -1.79 6.62
C ALA A 18 -7.62 -2.74 5.50
N THR A 19 -7.49 -2.21 4.28
CA THR A 19 -7.08 -2.97 3.09
C THR A 19 -5.97 -2.25 2.34
N GLY A 20 -4.84 -2.93 2.14
CA GLY A 20 -3.75 -2.48 1.28
C GLY A 20 -4.05 -2.75 -0.19
N LEU A 21 -3.88 -1.74 -1.05
CA LEU A 21 -3.94 -1.87 -2.49
C LEU A 21 -2.51 -1.84 -3.05
N LEU A 22 -2.00 -3.00 -3.40
CA LEU A 22 -0.62 -3.22 -3.82
C LEU A 22 -0.52 -3.45 -5.33
N GLY A 23 0.68 -3.28 -5.85
CA GLY A 23 1.03 -3.58 -7.23
C GLY A 23 2.08 -2.62 -7.78
N PRO A 24 2.84 -3.04 -8.79
CA PRO A 24 3.86 -2.20 -9.42
C PRO A 24 3.26 -0.98 -10.12
N ASN A 25 4.13 -0.06 -10.56
CA ASN A 25 3.70 1.06 -11.38
C ASN A 25 3.03 0.57 -12.67
N GLY A 26 1.89 1.15 -13.01
CA GLY A 26 1.09 0.71 -14.16
C GLY A 26 0.22 -0.54 -13.90
N ALA A 27 0.18 -1.08 -12.68
CA ALA A 27 -0.68 -2.22 -12.34
C ALA A 27 -2.20 -1.93 -12.43
N GLY A 28 -2.60 -0.66 -12.50
CA GLY A 28 -4.00 -0.26 -12.56
C GLY A 28 -4.56 0.33 -11.26
N LYS A 29 -3.75 0.49 -10.20
CA LYS A 29 -4.19 1.01 -8.89
C LYS A 29 -4.97 2.33 -9.00
N SER A 30 -4.39 3.36 -9.59
CA SER A 30 -5.04 4.68 -9.74
C SER A 30 -6.28 4.62 -10.64
N THR A 31 -6.30 3.74 -11.64
CA THR A 31 -7.50 3.51 -12.46
C THR A 31 -8.61 2.86 -11.63
N PHE A 32 -8.27 1.86 -10.82
CA PHE A 32 -9.21 1.23 -9.90
C PHE A 32 -9.76 2.25 -8.90
N LEU A 33 -8.92 3.05 -8.24
CA LEU A 33 -9.35 4.09 -7.31
C LEU A 33 -10.28 5.11 -7.98
N LYS A 34 -9.93 5.60 -9.17
CA LYS A 34 -10.78 6.53 -9.93
C LYS A 34 -12.13 5.92 -10.33
N THR A 35 -12.15 4.62 -10.62
CA THR A 35 -13.37 3.89 -10.97
C THR A 35 -14.32 3.76 -9.77
N ILE A 36 -13.80 3.35 -8.61
CA ILE A 36 -14.62 3.22 -7.38
C ILE A 36 -15.08 4.57 -6.84
N LEU A 37 -14.35 5.66 -7.11
CA LEU A 37 -14.76 7.03 -6.80
C LEU A 37 -15.78 7.59 -7.80
N GLY A 38 -16.11 6.85 -8.86
CA GLY A 38 -17.01 7.33 -9.92
C GLY A 38 -16.45 8.49 -10.73
N LEU A 39 -15.11 8.66 -10.76
CA LEU A 39 -14.42 9.69 -11.54
C LEU A 39 -14.20 9.26 -12.99
N ILE A 40 -14.12 7.95 -13.23
CA ILE A 40 -14.11 7.33 -14.55
C ILE A 40 -15.13 6.19 -14.60
N GLN A 41 -15.82 6.08 -15.73
CA GLN A 41 -16.77 5.00 -15.94
C GLN A 41 -16.06 3.73 -16.41
N ALA A 42 -16.43 2.58 -15.83
CA ALA A 42 -16.00 1.29 -16.35
C ALA A 42 -16.64 1.06 -17.75
N THR A 43 -15.83 0.58 -18.70
CA THR A 43 -16.30 0.26 -20.05
C THR A 43 -17.35 -0.86 -20.02
N SER A 44 -17.17 -1.83 -19.13
CA SER A 44 -18.09 -2.94 -18.90
C SER A 44 -18.01 -3.43 -17.45
N GLY A 45 -18.91 -4.31 -17.04
CA GLY A 45 -19.00 -4.81 -15.68
C GLY A 45 -19.85 -3.95 -14.76
N HIS A 46 -19.92 -4.34 -13.49
CA HIS A 46 -20.70 -3.69 -12.44
C HIS A 46 -19.96 -3.78 -11.12
N GLY A 47 -20.30 -2.93 -10.19
CA GLY A 47 -19.74 -2.95 -8.85
C GLY A 47 -20.47 -1.99 -7.92
N THR A 48 -20.33 -2.20 -6.64
CA THR A 48 -20.90 -1.32 -5.61
C THR A 48 -19.83 -0.91 -4.61
N VAL A 49 -19.94 0.31 -4.12
CA VAL A 49 -19.11 0.84 -3.02
C VAL A 49 -20.02 1.38 -1.95
N LEU A 50 -19.88 0.89 -0.72
CA LEU A 50 -20.76 1.24 0.40
C LEU A 50 -22.27 1.07 0.07
N GLY A 51 -22.59 0.08 -0.80
CA GLY A 51 -23.96 -0.21 -1.23
C GLY A 51 -24.44 0.59 -2.44
N HIS A 52 -23.65 1.55 -2.95
CA HIS A 52 -24.01 2.40 -4.11
C HIS A 52 -23.34 1.92 -5.40
N ASP A 53 -24.06 1.97 -6.50
CA ASP A 53 -23.57 1.56 -7.83
C ASP A 53 -22.53 2.56 -8.36
N ILE A 54 -21.35 2.03 -8.79
CA ILE A 54 -20.21 2.84 -9.27
C ILE A 54 -20.49 3.57 -10.58
N ARG A 55 -21.51 3.18 -11.35
CA ARG A 55 -21.82 3.76 -12.66
C ARG A 55 -22.84 4.90 -12.56
N THR A 56 -23.78 4.80 -11.63
CA THR A 56 -24.95 5.68 -11.55
C THR A 56 -24.98 6.55 -10.29
N GLU A 57 -24.32 6.13 -9.19
CA GLU A 57 -24.43 6.78 -7.89
C GLU A 57 -23.10 7.40 -7.40
N GLY A 58 -22.25 7.86 -8.33
CA GLY A 58 -20.93 8.39 -7.99
C GLY A 58 -20.93 9.55 -6.97
N ALA A 59 -21.97 10.40 -6.97
CA ALA A 59 -22.10 11.48 -5.98
C ALA A 59 -22.34 10.93 -4.56
N ALA A 60 -23.23 9.93 -4.43
CA ALA A 60 -23.52 9.28 -3.16
C ALA A 60 -22.29 8.52 -2.63
N ILE A 61 -21.51 7.90 -3.52
CA ILE A 61 -20.22 7.28 -3.16
C ILE A 61 -19.27 8.32 -2.59
N ARG A 62 -19.01 9.42 -3.32
CA ARG A 62 -18.05 10.45 -2.91
C ARG A 62 -18.44 11.19 -1.64
N SER A 63 -19.74 11.32 -1.32
CA SER A 63 -20.18 11.93 -0.06
C SER A 63 -19.86 11.08 1.18
N ARG A 64 -19.54 9.79 0.99
CA ARG A 64 -19.23 8.84 2.07
C ARG A 64 -17.76 8.40 2.09
N ILE A 65 -16.95 8.88 1.13
CA ILE A 65 -15.54 8.56 1.01
C ILE A 65 -14.69 9.81 1.21
N GLY A 66 -13.65 9.68 2.04
CA GLY A 66 -12.55 10.63 2.09
C GLY A 66 -11.43 10.17 1.15
N TYR A 67 -11.01 11.01 0.23
CA TYR A 67 -9.90 10.70 -0.67
C TYR A 67 -8.71 11.61 -0.42
N MET A 68 -7.59 11.01 -0.07
CA MET A 68 -6.29 11.65 0.07
C MET A 68 -5.44 11.29 -1.15
N PRO A 69 -5.26 12.20 -2.12
CA PRO A 69 -4.51 11.92 -3.35
C PRO A 69 -3.00 11.91 -3.12
N GLU A 70 -2.26 11.20 -3.99
CA GLU A 70 -0.80 11.16 -3.98
C GLU A 70 -0.19 12.56 -4.19
N TYR A 71 -0.65 13.27 -5.25
CA TYR A 71 -0.11 14.60 -5.59
C TYR A 71 -0.74 15.72 -4.76
N ASP A 72 -0.06 16.87 -4.73
CA ASP A 72 -0.52 18.05 -4.02
C ASP A 72 -1.78 18.65 -4.70
N ALA A 73 -2.91 18.53 -4.00
CA ALA A 73 -4.18 19.16 -4.36
C ALA A 73 -4.51 20.35 -3.44
N LEU A 74 -3.48 20.94 -2.82
CA LEU A 74 -3.60 22.00 -1.85
C LEU A 74 -3.25 23.35 -2.50
N ASN A 75 -3.97 24.41 -2.11
CA ASN A 75 -3.62 25.76 -2.54
C ASN A 75 -2.50 26.32 -1.65
N PRO A 76 -1.30 26.62 -2.19
CA PRO A 76 -0.17 27.09 -1.39
C PRO A 76 -0.40 28.47 -0.76
N ASP A 77 -1.28 29.30 -1.33
CA ASP A 77 -1.57 30.65 -0.87
C ASP A 77 -2.66 30.72 0.20
N MET A 78 -3.28 29.58 0.51
CA MET A 78 -4.29 29.49 1.57
C MET A 78 -3.68 29.02 2.90
N GLU A 79 -4.24 29.50 4.00
CA GLU A 79 -4.01 28.89 5.32
C GLU A 79 -4.66 27.51 5.37
N ALA A 80 -4.04 26.55 6.10
CA ALA A 80 -4.53 25.19 6.18
C ALA A 80 -5.96 25.12 6.74
N ILE A 81 -6.31 25.97 7.70
CA ILE A 81 -7.67 26.03 8.28
C ILE A 81 -8.71 26.37 7.22
N HIS A 82 -8.42 27.30 6.33
CA HIS A 82 -9.33 27.71 5.26
C HIS A 82 -9.42 26.67 4.15
N GLN A 83 -8.29 26.00 3.83
CA GLN A 83 -8.28 24.90 2.87
C GLN A 83 -9.16 23.73 3.33
N VAL A 84 -9.04 23.34 4.60
CA VAL A 84 -9.84 22.23 5.15
C VAL A 84 -11.30 22.62 5.27
N LYS A 85 -11.61 23.83 5.75
CA LYS A 85 -12.99 24.39 5.75
C LYS A 85 -13.60 24.34 4.35
N TYR A 86 -12.88 24.84 3.33
CA TYR A 86 -13.33 24.85 1.94
C TYR A 86 -13.65 23.44 1.43
N SER A 87 -12.83 22.44 1.79
CA SER A 87 -13.11 21.04 1.43
C SER A 87 -14.45 20.56 2.02
N GLY A 88 -14.79 20.95 3.25
CA GLY A 88 -16.07 20.64 3.86
C GLY A 88 -17.24 21.36 3.18
N GLU A 89 -17.07 22.62 2.82
CA GLU A 89 -18.09 23.41 2.10
C GLU A 89 -18.39 22.82 0.72
N LEU A 90 -17.38 22.34 -0.01
CA LEU A 90 -17.56 21.65 -1.31
C LEU A 90 -18.38 20.37 -1.18
N LEU A 91 -18.38 19.74 0.00
CA LEU A 91 -19.19 18.57 0.32
C LEU A 91 -20.58 18.94 0.91
N GLY A 92 -20.95 20.24 0.91
CA GLY A 92 -22.25 20.72 1.34
C GLY A 92 -22.37 21.02 2.83
N MET A 93 -21.26 21.06 3.59
CA MET A 93 -21.29 21.44 5.00
C MET A 93 -21.61 22.93 5.17
N ASN A 94 -22.40 23.25 6.21
CA ASN A 94 -22.61 24.65 6.58
C ASN A 94 -21.27 25.32 6.94
N PRO A 95 -20.99 26.57 6.48
CA PRO A 95 -19.70 27.24 6.68
C PRO A 95 -19.24 27.34 8.15
N VAL A 96 -20.18 27.52 9.09
CA VAL A 96 -19.87 27.58 10.52
C VAL A 96 -19.47 26.20 11.05
N VAL A 97 -20.22 25.16 10.67
CA VAL A 97 -19.92 23.77 11.02
C VAL A 97 -18.60 23.32 10.40
N ALA A 98 -18.35 23.66 9.12
CA ALA A 98 -17.12 23.34 8.43
C ALA A 98 -15.91 23.99 9.12
N MET A 99 -16.02 25.24 9.60
CA MET A 99 -14.95 25.90 10.33
C MET A 99 -14.65 25.20 11.67
N SER A 100 -15.68 24.89 12.47
CA SER A 100 -15.50 24.17 13.73
C SER A 100 -14.86 22.82 13.50
N ARG A 101 -15.35 22.07 12.50
CA ARG A 101 -14.84 20.76 12.16
C ARG A 101 -13.40 20.82 11.61
N ALA A 102 -13.05 21.89 10.87
CA ALA A 102 -11.69 22.10 10.40
C ALA A 102 -10.69 22.27 11.57
N HIS A 103 -11.06 22.97 12.64
CA HIS A 103 -10.24 23.07 13.85
C HIS A 103 -10.02 21.68 14.49
N GLU A 104 -11.07 20.88 14.61
CA GLU A 104 -11.00 19.54 15.20
C GLU A 104 -10.09 18.60 14.40
N VAL A 105 -10.31 18.49 13.08
CA VAL A 105 -9.52 17.57 12.26
C VAL A 105 -8.07 18.00 12.12
N LEU A 106 -7.78 19.31 12.06
CA LEU A 106 -6.41 19.81 12.01
C LEU A 106 -5.67 19.58 13.35
N GLN A 107 -6.38 19.65 14.45
CA GLN A 107 -5.81 19.27 15.76
C GLN A 107 -5.54 17.75 15.78
N TYR A 108 -6.47 16.95 15.28
CA TYR A 108 -6.36 15.48 15.22
C TYR A 108 -5.16 15.00 14.38
N VAL A 109 -4.90 15.65 13.24
CA VAL A 109 -3.74 15.34 12.40
C VAL A 109 -2.44 16.04 12.84
N GLY A 110 -2.41 16.61 14.04
CA GLY A 110 -1.19 17.13 14.66
C GLY A 110 -0.71 18.50 14.20
N LEU A 111 -1.52 19.25 13.43
CA LEU A 111 -1.10 20.55 12.92
C LEU A 111 -1.23 21.69 13.95
N GLY A 112 -2.04 21.52 14.99
CA GLY A 112 -2.15 22.49 16.11
C GLY A 112 -2.22 23.94 15.63
N GLU A 113 -1.37 24.82 16.16
CA GLU A 113 -1.31 26.25 15.80
C GLU A 113 -0.74 26.50 14.38
N GLN A 114 -0.11 25.52 13.75
CA GLN A 114 0.40 25.66 12.39
C GLN A 114 -0.74 25.82 11.36
N ARG A 115 -1.98 25.45 11.72
CA ARG A 115 -3.19 25.58 10.88
C ARG A 115 -3.46 26.98 10.37
N TYR A 116 -2.93 28.03 11.00
CA TYR A 116 -3.08 29.43 10.60
C TYR A 116 -1.96 29.93 9.66
N ARG A 117 -1.06 29.05 9.25
CA ARG A 117 -0.01 29.39 8.30
C ARG A 117 -0.39 28.98 6.89
N ASN A 118 0.16 29.70 5.91
CA ASN A 118 0.00 29.37 4.50
C ASN A 118 0.65 28.01 4.18
N ILE A 119 -0.07 27.18 3.44
CA ILE A 119 0.35 25.83 3.03
C ILE A 119 1.65 25.84 2.23
N GLY A 120 1.92 26.91 1.47
CA GLY A 120 3.19 27.07 0.75
C GLY A 120 4.43 27.01 1.63
N SER A 121 4.30 27.34 2.94
CA SER A 121 5.38 27.28 3.93
C SER A 121 5.51 25.92 4.62
N PHE A 122 4.66 24.94 4.28
CA PHE A 122 4.60 23.66 4.97
C PHE A 122 5.67 22.68 4.51
N SER A 123 6.19 21.88 5.46
CA SER A 123 6.95 20.66 5.13
C SER A 123 6.06 19.63 4.41
N THR A 124 6.69 18.64 3.79
CA THR A 124 5.94 17.52 3.17
C THR A 124 5.01 16.85 4.16
N GLY A 125 5.46 16.59 5.40
CA GLY A 125 4.62 16.00 6.45
C GLY A 125 3.40 16.86 6.81
N MET A 126 3.58 18.18 6.94
CA MET A 126 2.47 19.09 7.20
C MET A 126 1.47 19.15 6.04
N LYS A 127 1.93 19.07 4.79
CA LYS A 127 1.06 18.98 3.61
C LYS A 127 0.29 17.67 3.58
N GLN A 128 0.92 16.53 3.86
CA GLN A 128 0.26 15.24 3.95
C GLN A 128 -0.79 15.23 5.06
N ALA A 129 -0.47 15.77 6.24
CA ALA A 129 -1.44 15.93 7.33
C ALA A 129 -2.63 16.82 6.92
N THR A 130 -2.39 17.90 6.16
CA THR A 130 -3.47 18.77 5.64
C THR A 130 -4.35 18.01 4.63
N LYS A 131 -3.75 17.22 3.72
CA LYS A 131 -4.53 16.37 2.78
C LYS A 131 -5.41 15.38 3.53
N LEU A 132 -4.86 14.72 4.55
CA LEU A 132 -5.63 13.82 5.41
C LEU A 132 -6.77 14.57 6.10
N ALA A 133 -6.52 15.76 6.67
CA ALA A 133 -7.58 16.58 7.29
C ALA A 133 -8.70 16.93 6.29
N CYS A 134 -8.35 17.32 5.06
CA CYS A 134 -9.34 17.57 3.99
C CYS A 134 -10.17 16.32 3.67
N SER A 135 -9.56 15.14 3.69
CA SER A 135 -10.26 13.89 3.37
C SER A 135 -11.21 13.43 4.47
N ILE A 136 -11.01 13.83 5.73
CA ILE A 136 -11.80 13.36 6.88
C ILE A 136 -12.78 14.39 7.45
N ILE A 137 -12.84 15.61 6.91
CA ILE A 137 -13.64 16.71 7.47
C ILE A 137 -15.12 16.37 7.59
N HIS A 138 -15.66 15.64 6.63
CA HIS A 138 -17.07 15.25 6.52
C HIS A 138 -17.41 13.92 7.19
N ASP A 139 -16.49 13.37 7.98
CA ASP A 139 -16.64 12.10 8.71
C ASP A 139 -16.97 10.89 7.81
N PRO A 140 -16.12 10.56 6.83
CA PRO A 140 -16.37 9.49 5.86
C PRO A 140 -16.37 8.10 6.50
N GLU A 141 -17.10 7.16 5.88
CA GLU A 141 -17.10 5.74 6.27
C GLU A 141 -15.88 4.97 5.72
N LEU A 142 -15.37 5.43 4.57
CA LEU A 142 -14.17 4.87 3.93
C LEU A 142 -13.17 5.99 3.63
N ILE A 143 -11.94 5.80 4.05
CA ILE A 143 -10.82 6.67 3.70
C ILE A 143 -9.96 5.94 2.68
N ILE A 144 -9.71 6.59 1.54
CA ILE A 144 -8.77 6.12 0.53
C ILE A 144 -7.54 7.01 0.61
N ALA A 145 -6.42 6.43 1.01
CA ALA A 145 -5.14 7.11 1.12
C ALA A 145 -4.18 6.60 0.03
N ASP A 146 -3.87 7.48 -0.93
CA ASP A 146 -2.98 7.17 -2.06
C ASP A 146 -1.58 7.71 -1.74
N GLU A 147 -0.63 6.80 -1.48
CA GLU A 147 0.76 7.07 -1.07
C GLU A 147 0.87 8.04 0.14
N PRO A 148 0.19 7.77 1.28
CA PRO A 148 0.08 8.74 2.38
C PRO A 148 1.42 9.05 3.07
N SER A 149 2.36 8.11 3.07
CA SER A 149 3.67 8.23 3.72
C SER A 149 4.81 8.62 2.78
N ASN A 150 4.50 8.84 1.48
CA ASN A 150 5.52 9.17 0.49
C ASN A 150 6.20 10.52 0.79
N GLY A 151 7.54 10.52 0.80
CA GLY A 151 8.36 11.71 1.04
C GLY A 151 8.36 12.22 2.49
N LEU A 152 7.88 11.43 3.45
CA LEU A 152 7.91 11.76 4.87
C LEU A 152 9.24 11.35 5.51
N ASP A 153 9.70 12.16 6.48
CA ASP A 153 10.74 11.71 7.41
C ASP A 153 10.17 10.63 8.37
N ALA A 154 11.05 9.95 9.11
CA ALA A 154 10.66 8.85 9.99
C ALA A 154 9.59 9.22 11.03
N THR A 155 9.68 10.44 11.61
CA THR A 155 8.74 10.90 12.64
C THR A 155 7.37 11.20 12.05
N ALA A 156 7.30 11.90 10.92
CA ALA A 156 6.06 12.22 10.23
C ALA A 156 5.41 10.94 9.67
N ARG A 157 6.23 10.00 9.15
CA ARG A 157 5.75 8.69 8.68
C ARG A 157 5.10 7.90 9.82
N GLU A 158 5.77 7.79 10.97
CA GLU A 158 5.24 7.11 12.15
C GLU A 158 3.92 7.71 12.62
N PHE A 159 3.85 9.04 12.67
CA PHE A 159 2.62 9.75 13.02
C PHE A 159 1.48 9.50 12.04
N MET A 160 1.75 9.52 10.72
CA MET A 160 0.76 9.25 9.68
C MET A 160 0.21 7.82 9.81
N ILE A 161 1.09 6.83 9.93
CA ILE A 161 0.73 5.43 10.07
C ILE A 161 -0.11 5.19 11.33
N SER A 162 0.34 5.69 12.48
CA SER A 162 -0.42 5.57 13.73
C SER A 162 -1.79 6.27 13.66
N THR A 163 -1.88 7.40 12.95
CA THR A 163 -3.15 8.11 12.74
C THR A 163 -4.13 7.27 11.91
N LEU A 164 -3.68 6.66 10.82
CA LEU A 164 -4.50 5.77 10.00
C LEU A 164 -4.94 4.51 10.78
N GLN A 165 -4.05 3.88 11.54
CA GLN A 165 -4.38 2.76 12.44
C GLN A 165 -5.46 3.14 13.45
N ASN A 166 -5.32 4.29 14.09
CA ASN A 166 -6.31 4.78 15.08
C ASN A 166 -7.69 5.03 14.45
N MET A 167 -7.75 5.47 13.19
CA MET A 167 -9.01 5.65 12.47
C MET A 167 -9.76 4.33 12.25
N VAL A 168 -9.03 3.24 12.00
CA VAL A 168 -9.61 1.90 11.86
C VAL A 168 -10.06 1.36 13.22
N ASN A 169 -9.14 1.34 14.19
CA ASN A 169 -9.34 0.65 15.47
C ASN A 169 -10.38 1.33 16.37
N ASN A 170 -10.38 2.67 16.41
CA ASN A 170 -11.22 3.44 17.32
C ASN A 170 -12.36 4.18 16.62
N GLY A 171 -12.31 4.34 15.30
CA GLY A 171 -13.25 5.15 14.54
C GLY A 171 -14.35 4.38 13.82
N ASN A 172 -14.35 3.05 13.84
CA ASN A 172 -15.25 2.19 13.05
C ASN A 172 -15.28 2.56 11.55
N ARG A 173 -14.17 3.10 11.04
CA ARG A 173 -13.98 3.50 9.65
C ARG A 173 -13.20 2.44 8.92
N SER A 174 -13.42 2.35 7.61
CA SER A 174 -12.56 1.55 6.76
C SER A 174 -11.47 2.41 6.14
N VAL A 175 -10.29 1.84 5.94
CA VAL A 175 -9.17 2.49 5.27
C VAL A 175 -8.73 1.62 4.09
N MET A 176 -8.60 2.22 2.91
CA MET A 176 -7.91 1.62 1.79
C MET A 176 -6.62 2.41 1.55
N MET A 177 -5.48 1.77 1.72
CA MET A 177 -4.17 2.38 1.58
C MET A 177 -3.48 1.84 0.32
N ALA A 178 -3.28 2.70 -0.67
CA ALA A 178 -2.41 2.37 -1.79
C ALA A 178 -1.00 2.87 -1.47
N SER A 179 -0.02 1.96 -1.44
CA SER A 179 1.38 2.31 -1.20
C SER A 179 2.32 1.31 -1.87
N HIS A 180 3.52 1.76 -2.17
CA HIS A 180 4.64 0.92 -2.56
C HIS A 180 5.52 0.55 -1.35
N LEU A 181 5.31 1.19 -0.20
CA LEU A 181 5.99 0.88 1.06
C LEU A 181 5.23 -0.22 1.79
N MET A 182 5.65 -1.46 1.57
CA MET A 182 4.92 -2.65 2.06
C MET A 182 4.87 -2.73 3.58
N ASP A 183 5.93 -2.30 4.27
CA ASP A 183 5.96 -2.22 5.74
C ASP A 183 4.83 -1.33 6.29
N ASP A 184 4.52 -0.20 5.62
CA ASP A 184 3.45 0.68 6.05
C ASP A 184 2.08 0.02 5.87
N VAL A 185 1.91 -0.68 4.75
CA VAL A 185 0.68 -1.44 4.47
C VAL A 185 0.49 -2.55 5.48
N GLU A 186 1.53 -3.30 5.79
CA GLU A 186 1.51 -4.39 6.77
C GLU A 186 1.14 -3.90 8.18
N ARG A 187 1.60 -2.72 8.54
CA ARG A 187 1.31 -2.11 9.84
C ARG A 187 -0.13 -1.59 9.96
N VAL A 188 -0.71 -1.09 8.87
CA VAL A 188 -2.06 -0.47 8.88
C VAL A 188 -3.15 -1.47 8.51
N CYS A 189 -2.87 -2.40 7.59
CA CYS A 189 -3.86 -3.18 6.89
C CYS A 189 -3.87 -4.65 7.35
N GLU A 190 -5.07 -5.19 7.58
CA GLU A 190 -5.28 -6.61 7.85
C GLU A 190 -5.47 -7.41 6.55
N ASN A 191 -5.92 -6.75 5.49
CA ASN A 191 -6.22 -7.35 4.21
C ASN A 191 -5.42 -6.69 3.10
N MET A 192 -5.21 -7.42 2.01
CA MET A 192 -4.59 -6.86 0.81
C MET A 192 -5.34 -7.24 -0.47
N VAL A 193 -5.18 -6.38 -1.46
CA VAL A 193 -5.52 -6.61 -2.87
C VAL A 193 -4.27 -6.32 -3.68
N LEU A 194 -3.76 -7.30 -4.38
CA LEU A 194 -2.60 -7.15 -5.26
C LEU A 194 -3.07 -7.11 -6.71
N LEU A 195 -2.78 -6.01 -7.38
CA LEU A 195 -3.04 -5.84 -8.80
C LEU A 195 -1.76 -5.98 -9.62
N HIS A 196 -1.86 -6.67 -10.76
CA HIS A 196 -0.79 -6.75 -11.73
C HIS A 196 -1.35 -6.66 -13.16
N LYS A 197 -0.80 -5.71 -13.96
CA LYS A 197 -1.23 -5.47 -15.37
C LYS A 197 -2.75 -5.40 -15.54
N GLY A 198 -3.42 -4.72 -14.62
CA GLY A 198 -4.88 -4.54 -14.65
C GLY A 198 -5.71 -5.73 -14.18
N LYS A 199 -5.08 -6.80 -13.69
CA LYS A 199 -5.75 -8.01 -13.19
C LYS A 199 -5.54 -8.17 -11.68
N LEU A 200 -6.44 -8.92 -11.05
CA LEU A 200 -6.27 -9.35 -9.67
C LEU A 200 -5.23 -10.47 -9.61
N ALA A 201 -4.12 -10.24 -8.92
CA ALA A 201 -3.07 -11.22 -8.70
C ALA A 201 -3.30 -12.01 -7.41
N ALA A 202 -3.66 -11.33 -6.31
CA ALA A 202 -4.00 -11.94 -5.04
C ALA A 202 -4.97 -11.06 -4.25
N GLN A 203 -5.74 -11.68 -3.35
CA GLN A 203 -6.61 -10.99 -2.39
C GLN A 203 -6.82 -11.87 -1.18
N GLY A 204 -6.74 -11.30 0.02
CA GLY A 204 -7.00 -12.02 1.27
C GLY A 204 -6.56 -11.25 2.50
N LYS A 205 -6.63 -11.91 3.65
CA LYS A 205 -5.94 -11.44 4.84
C LYS A 205 -4.43 -11.61 4.64
N ILE A 206 -3.67 -10.63 5.09
CA ILE A 206 -2.21 -10.65 4.97
C ILE A 206 -1.63 -11.86 5.69
N ASP A 207 -2.07 -12.13 6.92
CA ASP A 207 -1.58 -13.26 7.71
C ASP A 207 -1.89 -14.62 7.04
N ASP A 208 -3.13 -14.81 6.53
CA ASP A 208 -3.53 -16.04 5.85
C ASP A 208 -2.69 -16.26 4.56
N LEU A 209 -2.30 -15.18 3.88
CA LEU A 209 -1.49 -15.26 2.67
C LEU A 209 0.00 -15.49 2.96
N LYS A 210 0.49 -15.07 4.12
CA LYS A 210 1.85 -15.32 4.58
C LYS A 210 2.06 -16.73 5.14
N ASP A 211 0.99 -17.37 5.60
CA ASP A 211 1.04 -18.70 6.25
C ASP A 211 1.26 -19.85 5.24
N ILE A 212 1.50 -19.52 3.95
CA ILE A 212 1.64 -20.51 2.88
C ILE A 212 2.90 -21.36 3.02
N ASP A 213 3.99 -20.78 3.58
CA ASP A 213 5.26 -21.50 3.81
C ASP A 213 5.87 -21.06 5.15
N ARG A 214 5.61 -21.84 6.21
CA ARG A 214 6.35 -21.66 7.46
C ARG A 214 7.81 -22.04 7.23
N GLU A 215 8.70 -21.12 7.42
CA GLU A 215 10.13 -21.34 7.31
C GLU A 215 10.82 -21.19 8.69
N ILE A 216 11.90 -21.95 8.91
CA ILE A 216 12.80 -21.75 10.04
C ILE A 216 14.03 -21.03 9.52
N GLU A 217 14.29 -19.83 10.05
CA GLU A 217 15.53 -19.10 9.76
C GLU A 217 16.61 -19.50 10.75
N ILE A 218 17.79 -19.89 10.21
CA ILE A 218 18.97 -20.23 10.98
C ILE A 218 20.17 -19.39 10.58
N HIS A 219 20.91 -18.92 11.58
CA HIS A 219 22.16 -18.22 11.39
C HIS A 219 23.33 -19.19 11.68
N VAL A 220 24.08 -19.52 10.63
CA VAL A 220 25.11 -20.56 10.69
C VAL A 220 26.50 -19.94 10.83
N TRP A 221 27.29 -20.50 11.72
CA TRP A 221 28.71 -20.23 11.87
C TRP A 221 29.52 -21.50 11.59
N GLY A 222 30.48 -21.43 10.66
CA GLY A 222 31.25 -22.56 10.16
C GLY A 222 30.98 -22.81 8.68
N ASN A 223 30.90 -24.08 8.28
CA ASN A 223 30.73 -24.45 6.88
C ASN A 223 29.28 -24.49 6.45
N ALA A 224 28.74 -23.32 6.10
CA ALA A 224 27.34 -23.17 5.67
C ALA A 224 27.04 -24.04 4.44
N SER A 225 27.93 -24.15 3.46
CA SER A 225 27.67 -24.92 2.23
C SER A 225 27.52 -26.42 2.52
N LYS A 226 28.37 -26.98 3.41
CA LYS A 226 28.22 -28.39 3.80
C LYS A 226 26.94 -28.65 4.58
N LEU A 227 26.52 -27.70 5.42
CA LEU A 227 25.24 -27.82 6.14
C LEU A 227 24.05 -27.80 5.19
N GLU A 228 24.06 -26.91 4.21
CA GLU A 228 23.04 -26.83 3.16
C GLU A 228 22.93 -28.15 2.38
N GLU A 229 24.09 -28.66 1.85
CA GLU A 229 24.14 -29.92 1.12
C GLU A 229 23.60 -31.09 1.98
N LYS A 230 24.00 -31.14 3.27
CA LYS A 230 23.51 -32.16 4.17
C LYS A 230 22.00 -32.11 4.41
N MET A 231 21.46 -30.92 4.68
CA MET A 231 20.03 -30.73 4.85
C MET A 231 19.25 -31.11 3.59
N MET A 232 19.73 -30.68 2.40
CA MET A 232 19.11 -31.08 1.13
C MET A 232 19.17 -32.60 0.89
N SER A 233 20.28 -33.27 1.30
CA SER A 233 20.43 -34.73 1.15
C SER A 233 19.42 -35.55 1.95
N ILE A 234 18.84 -35.00 2.99
CA ILE A 234 17.78 -35.64 3.81
C ILE A 234 16.37 -35.16 3.43
N GLY A 235 16.25 -34.38 2.33
CA GLY A 235 14.97 -33.95 1.76
C GLY A 235 14.45 -32.61 2.30
N LEU A 236 15.23 -31.85 3.08
CA LEU A 236 14.81 -30.52 3.50
C LEU A 236 14.99 -29.52 2.35
N ILE A 237 14.00 -28.66 2.18
CA ILE A 237 14.05 -27.54 1.23
C ILE A 237 14.73 -26.37 1.93
N VAL A 238 15.87 -25.92 1.38
CA VAL A 238 16.72 -24.90 1.97
C VAL A 238 16.97 -23.79 0.96
N ARG A 239 16.78 -22.55 1.39
CA ARG A 239 17.22 -21.33 0.68
C ARG A 239 18.34 -20.69 1.50
N ARG A 240 19.48 -20.37 0.88
CA ARG A 240 20.63 -19.78 1.57
C ARG A 240 21.03 -18.42 1.03
N GLU A 241 21.20 -17.48 1.94
CA GLU A 241 21.78 -16.15 1.69
C GLU A 241 22.99 -15.94 2.60
N GLY A 242 24.18 -16.26 2.09
CA GLY A 242 25.41 -16.15 2.85
C GLY A 242 25.46 -17.10 4.05
N ARG A 243 25.28 -16.57 5.26
CA ARG A 243 25.24 -17.33 6.53
C ARG A 243 23.86 -17.54 7.10
N ILE A 244 22.86 -16.99 6.46
CA ILE A 244 21.46 -17.17 6.82
C ILE A 244 20.89 -18.25 5.92
N MET A 245 20.16 -19.18 6.50
CA MET A 245 19.42 -20.21 5.76
C MET A 245 17.98 -20.21 6.23
N ARG A 246 17.06 -20.34 5.29
CA ARG A 246 15.65 -20.56 5.54
C ARG A 246 15.30 -21.97 5.11
N VAL A 247 14.70 -22.72 6.02
CA VAL A 247 14.35 -24.14 5.85
C VAL A 247 12.85 -24.27 5.97
N LEU A 248 12.20 -24.83 4.97
CA LEU A 248 10.75 -25.06 4.99
C LEU A 248 10.35 -25.93 6.19
N HIS A 249 9.42 -25.45 7.02
CA HIS A 249 8.94 -26.14 8.21
C HIS A 249 7.77 -27.06 7.86
N GLU A 250 8.06 -28.27 7.43
CA GLU A 250 7.03 -29.25 7.04
C GLU A 250 6.32 -29.91 8.22
N ASN A 251 7.03 -30.07 9.35
CA ASN A 251 6.52 -30.73 10.55
C ASN A 251 7.39 -30.44 11.79
N ASP A 252 6.90 -30.79 12.98
CA ASP A 252 7.59 -30.57 14.26
C ASP A 252 9.00 -31.21 14.34
N ASP A 253 9.31 -32.15 13.46
CA ASP A 253 10.60 -32.84 13.40
C ASP A 253 11.68 -32.06 12.62
N THR A 254 11.30 -31.03 11.87
CA THR A 254 12.19 -30.22 11.04
C THR A 254 13.31 -29.59 11.88
N THR A 255 12.99 -29.02 13.03
CA THR A 255 13.97 -28.43 13.95
C THR A 255 15.02 -29.46 14.41
N SER A 256 14.57 -30.66 14.78
CA SER A 256 15.44 -31.76 15.22
C SER A 256 16.37 -32.22 14.10
N LYS A 257 15.88 -32.30 12.86
CA LYS A 257 16.68 -32.64 11.66
C LYS A 257 17.75 -31.61 11.37
N ILE A 258 17.41 -30.31 11.45
CA ILE A 258 18.35 -29.20 11.26
C ILE A 258 19.49 -29.31 12.28
N LEU A 259 19.18 -29.49 13.56
CA LEU A 259 20.17 -29.62 14.64
C LEU A 259 21.06 -30.87 14.46
N ALA A 260 20.52 -32.01 14.05
CA ALA A 260 21.25 -33.22 13.75
C ALA A 260 22.25 -33.00 12.60
N CYS A 261 21.80 -32.38 11.50
CA CYS A 261 22.67 -32.04 10.36
C CYS A 261 23.82 -31.10 10.79
N ALA A 262 23.52 -30.08 11.59
CA ALA A 262 24.52 -29.13 12.05
C ALA A 262 25.64 -29.83 12.89
N LYS A 263 25.22 -30.79 13.76
CA LYS A 263 26.16 -31.60 14.56
C LYS A 263 27.05 -32.50 13.70
N GLU A 264 26.50 -33.13 12.65
CA GLU A 264 27.22 -34.02 11.76
C GLU A 264 28.31 -33.31 10.93
N VAL A 265 28.05 -32.06 10.52
CA VAL A 265 29.01 -31.28 9.70
C VAL A 265 29.87 -30.32 10.52
N ASP A 266 29.81 -30.40 11.85
CA ASP A 266 30.55 -29.52 12.80
C ASP A 266 30.28 -28.03 12.53
N SER A 267 29.02 -27.67 12.26
CA SER A 267 28.57 -26.30 12.07
C SER A 267 27.75 -25.83 13.28
N GLN A 268 27.96 -24.56 13.69
CA GLN A 268 27.26 -23.98 14.82
C GLN A 268 26.07 -23.18 14.33
N ILE A 269 24.89 -23.44 14.90
CA ILE A 269 23.71 -22.59 14.74
C ILE A 269 23.70 -21.60 15.90
N ARG A 270 23.84 -20.30 15.58
CA ARG A 270 23.85 -19.21 16.58
C ARG A 270 22.48 -18.64 16.87
N ARG A 271 21.59 -18.71 15.91
CA ARG A 271 20.21 -18.26 16.04
C ARG A 271 19.32 -19.19 15.23
N MET A 272 18.18 -19.53 15.77
CA MET A 272 17.12 -20.29 15.11
C MET A 272 15.79 -19.75 15.59
N HIS A 273 14.92 -19.41 14.67
CA HIS A 273 13.56 -18.92 14.98
C HIS A 273 12.64 -19.22 13.78
N GLU A 274 11.36 -19.26 14.03
CA GLU A 274 10.38 -19.27 12.95
C GLU A 274 10.49 -17.96 12.17
N TYR A 275 10.57 -18.06 10.86
CA TYR A 275 10.63 -16.91 9.98
C TYR A 275 9.21 -16.44 9.69
N GLU A 276 8.90 -15.23 10.11
CA GLU A 276 7.68 -14.57 9.74
C GLU A 276 7.90 -13.84 8.40
N ALA A 277 7.36 -14.40 7.31
CA ALA A 277 7.46 -13.77 6.01
C ALA A 277 6.90 -12.35 6.04
N SER A 278 7.62 -11.41 5.47
CA SER A 278 7.14 -10.04 5.28
C SER A 278 6.14 -9.97 4.12
N LEU A 279 5.40 -8.86 4.05
CA LEU A 279 4.53 -8.60 2.89
C LEU A 279 5.35 -8.49 1.60
N GLU A 280 6.63 -8.10 1.72
CA GLU A 280 7.56 -8.03 0.60
C GLU A 280 7.92 -9.42 0.07
N ASP A 281 8.20 -10.38 0.95
CA ASP A 281 8.48 -11.77 0.56
C ASP A 281 7.26 -12.38 -0.15
N LEU A 282 6.07 -12.17 0.40
CA LEU A 282 4.83 -12.62 -0.21
C LEU A 282 4.64 -12.02 -1.62
N PHE A 283 4.93 -10.73 -1.77
CA PHE A 283 4.85 -10.05 -3.06
C PHE A 283 5.79 -10.68 -4.09
N ILE A 284 7.05 -10.94 -3.70
CA ILE A 284 8.05 -11.58 -4.56
C ILE A 284 7.54 -12.97 -5.01
N VAL A 285 7.11 -13.80 -4.07
CA VAL A 285 6.59 -15.17 -4.37
C VAL A 285 5.41 -15.12 -5.33
N ILE A 286 4.44 -14.21 -5.12
CA ILE A 286 3.29 -14.08 -6.03
C ILE A 286 3.75 -13.64 -7.43
N MET A 287 4.71 -12.72 -7.52
CA MET A 287 5.19 -12.22 -8.79
C MET A 287 6.00 -13.28 -9.55
N GLU A 288 6.82 -14.08 -8.87
CA GLU A 288 7.54 -15.22 -9.46
C GLU A 288 6.56 -16.28 -10.00
N ASN A 289 5.51 -16.59 -9.25
CA ASN A 289 4.44 -17.51 -9.69
C ASN A 289 3.70 -17.00 -10.94
N LEU A 290 3.68 -15.67 -11.17
CA LEU A 290 3.16 -15.06 -12.38
C LEU A 290 4.18 -15.02 -13.54
N GLY A 291 5.38 -15.58 -13.36
CA GLY A 291 6.42 -15.69 -14.36
C GLY A 291 7.35 -14.48 -14.46
N TYR A 292 7.50 -13.71 -13.39
CA TYR A 292 8.45 -12.59 -13.32
C TYR A 292 9.68 -12.99 -12.50
N GLU A 293 10.87 -12.77 -13.07
CA GLU A 293 12.12 -12.82 -12.30
C GLU A 293 12.22 -11.56 -11.45
N VAL A 294 12.14 -11.71 -10.13
CA VAL A 294 12.20 -10.62 -9.15
C VAL A 294 13.37 -10.84 -8.24
N LYS A 295 14.26 -9.86 -8.14
CA LYS A 295 15.35 -9.90 -7.16
C LYS A 295 14.98 -9.18 -5.87
N THR A 296 14.23 -8.07 -6.01
CA THR A 296 13.68 -7.30 -4.89
C THR A 296 12.35 -6.68 -5.30
N SER A 297 11.49 -6.37 -4.32
CA SER A 297 10.23 -5.64 -4.58
C SER A 297 10.48 -4.27 -5.21
N GLU A 298 11.57 -3.59 -4.85
CA GLU A 298 11.95 -2.29 -5.41
C GLU A 298 12.21 -2.35 -6.91
N ASP A 299 12.79 -3.43 -7.43
CA ASP A 299 13.07 -3.59 -8.86
C ASP A 299 11.78 -3.56 -9.70
N LEU A 300 10.69 -4.14 -9.19
CA LEU A 300 9.39 -4.12 -9.84
C LEU A 300 8.68 -2.77 -9.71
N LEU A 301 8.82 -2.12 -8.59
CA LEU A 301 8.16 -0.85 -8.32
C LEU A 301 8.80 0.29 -9.13
N ARG A 302 10.11 0.20 -9.41
CA ARG A 302 10.89 1.19 -10.16
C ARG A 302 10.92 0.97 -11.67
N SER A 303 10.46 -0.17 -12.18
CA SER A 303 10.48 -0.46 -13.63
C SER A 303 9.73 0.63 -14.40
N PRO A 304 10.39 1.39 -15.30
CA PRO A 304 9.71 2.39 -16.11
C PRO A 304 8.71 1.68 -17.03
N VAL A 305 7.54 2.26 -17.17
CA VAL A 305 6.58 1.87 -18.21
C VAL A 305 7.29 1.98 -19.56
N GLN A 306 7.71 0.86 -20.15
CA GLN A 306 8.20 0.85 -21.52
C GLN A 306 7.07 1.32 -22.44
N GLY A 307 7.23 2.49 -23.02
CA GLY A 307 6.41 2.97 -24.12
C GLY A 307 5.71 4.29 -23.88
N ARG A 308 6.46 5.36 -23.94
CA ARG A 308 6.04 6.61 -24.60
C ARG A 308 7.29 7.27 -25.20
N GLN A 309 7.59 6.96 -26.44
CA GLN A 309 8.13 7.98 -27.33
C GLN A 309 6.99 9.01 -27.48
N VAL A 310 7.16 10.15 -26.85
CA VAL A 310 6.37 11.34 -27.16
C VAL A 310 7.00 11.90 -28.42
N ASP A 311 6.41 11.58 -29.58
CA ASP A 311 6.66 12.35 -30.80
C ASP A 311 6.25 13.79 -30.52
N ALA A 312 7.25 14.65 -30.38
CA ALA A 312 7.06 16.08 -30.30
C ALA A 312 6.40 16.52 -31.63
N PRO A 313 5.29 17.28 -31.62
CA PRO A 313 4.75 17.85 -32.84
C PRO A 313 5.77 18.84 -33.40
N GLY A 314 6.28 18.55 -34.58
CA GLY A 314 7.19 19.41 -35.31
C GLY A 314 6.54 20.79 -35.54
N TYR A 315 7.15 21.80 -34.97
CA TYR A 315 6.90 23.18 -35.38
C TYR A 315 7.47 23.35 -36.81
N MET A 316 6.61 23.26 -37.81
CA MET A 316 6.91 23.76 -39.14
C MET A 316 6.94 25.30 -39.09
N GLY A 317 8.11 25.84 -39.13
CA GLY A 317 8.32 27.25 -39.45
C GLY A 317 7.94 27.52 -40.90
N GLY A 318 6.88 28.27 -41.13
CA GLY A 318 6.52 28.89 -42.40
C GLY A 318 7.07 30.29 -42.40
N GLY A 319 8.19 30.50 -43.13
CA GLY A 319 8.58 31.83 -43.53
C GLY A 319 7.83 32.22 -44.81
N SER A 320 7.41 33.42 -44.86
CA SER A 320 7.44 34.48 -45.84
C SER A 320 6.45 35.57 -45.48
#